data_1c9bb72f6f839e046a0597c5c90fc112
#
_entry.id   1c9bb72f6f839e046a0597c5c90fc112
#
_cell.length_a   1.000
_cell.length_b   1.000
_cell.length_c   1.000
_cell.angle_alpha   90.00
_cell.angle_beta   90.00
_cell.angle_gamma   90.00
#
_symmetry.space_group_name_H-M   'P 1'
#
loop_
_entity.id
_entity.type
_entity.pdbx_description
1 polymer ?
#
loop_
_entity_poly.entity_id
_entity_poly.type
_entity_poly.pdbx_seq_one_letter_code
_entity_poly.pdbx_strand_id
1 'polypeptide(L)'
;KKKVPIEEAGSNMYNVTALYPFFEKLVALDTFHDRKLNIVHIGDSHIQADVMTNIVRGKLQEAFGNGGLGLVFPYSLLKTNGGRNVSFSSNIVWNGEKSSDLSGISGYALSTNKKDFVIELNLKNKDYAFNTLKIITPNNQRFFELATNVGKLTPMKLSAPKSITHKVVRGETLYSISRKYHTTVAQLQKANRIKNNNIRVGQVLNVGSKAAAAPAATQV
;
A
#
# COMPACT_ATOMS: atom_id res chain seq x y z
N LYS A 1 -1.86 -15.59 -31.21
CA LYS A 1 -1.49 -14.29 -30.59
C LYS A 1 -1.08 -13.35 -31.71
N LYS A 2 -1.81 -12.24 -31.93
CA LYS A 2 -1.41 -11.22 -32.91
C LYS A 2 -0.24 -10.44 -32.30
N LYS A 3 0.95 -10.57 -32.90
CA LYS A 3 2.06 -9.63 -32.65
C LYS A 3 1.60 -8.29 -33.20
N VAL A 4 1.46 -7.28 -32.35
CA VAL A 4 1.27 -5.90 -32.78
C VAL A 4 2.63 -5.42 -33.31
N PRO A 5 2.73 -5.00 -34.58
CA PRO A 5 3.98 -4.44 -35.09
C PRO A 5 4.28 -3.13 -34.36
N ILE A 6 5.48 -3.00 -33.85
CA ILE A 6 5.95 -1.78 -33.14
C ILE A 6 6.13 -0.60 -34.14
N GLU A 7 6.05 -0.84 -35.43
CA GLU A 7 6.35 0.14 -36.48
C GLU A 7 5.24 1.19 -36.78
N GLU A 8 4.02 1.01 -36.26
CA GLU A 8 2.90 1.93 -36.58
C GLU A 8 2.63 3.04 -35.54
N ALA A 9 3.31 3.08 -34.42
CA ALA A 9 3.21 4.19 -33.52
C ALA A 9 4.29 5.22 -33.87
N GLY A 10 3.94 6.22 -34.65
CA GLY A 10 4.81 7.36 -35.04
C GLY A 10 5.22 8.25 -33.84
N SER A 11 5.60 7.67 -32.73
CA SER A 11 6.19 8.34 -31.60
C SER A 11 7.67 8.02 -31.57
N ASN A 12 8.49 9.01 -31.83
CA ASN A 12 9.94 8.93 -31.68
C ASN A 12 10.27 8.71 -30.19
N MET A 13 10.46 7.45 -29.79
CA MET A 13 10.99 7.16 -28.48
C MET A 13 12.50 7.37 -28.50
N TYR A 14 12.99 8.32 -27.71
CA TYR A 14 14.41 8.53 -27.50
C TYR A 14 14.90 7.67 -26.34
N ASN A 15 16.16 7.17 -26.43
CA ASN A 15 16.82 6.39 -25.38
C ASN A 15 16.06 5.08 -24.99
N VAL A 16 15.65 4.34 -25.99
CA VAL A 16 14.86 3.08 -25.84
C VAL A 16 15.61 2.02 -25.03
N THR A 17 16.95 2.07 -25.02
CA THR A 17 17.79 1.13 -24.26
C THR A 17 17.53 1.17 -22.75
N ALA A 18 17.11 2.31 -22.21
CA ALA A 18 16.72 2.43 -20.81
C ALA A 18 15.48 1.59 -20.45
N LEU A 19 14.66 1.22 -21.44
CA LEU A 19 13.46 0.40 -21.26
C LEU A 19 13.72 -1.10 -21.39
N TYR A 20 14.91 -1.54 -21.83
CA TYR A 20 15.21 -2.97 -21.99
C TYR A 20 14.96 -3.78 -20.72
N PRO A 21 15.41 -3.38 -19.51
CA PRO A 21 15.13 -4.14 -18.29
C PRO A 21 13.64 -4.27 -17.96
N PHE A 22 12.84 -3.31 -18.42
CA PHE A 22 11.38 -3.39 -18.28
C PHE A 22 10.78 -4.39 -19.26
N PHE A 23 11.21 -4.35 -20.52
CA PHE A 23 10.74 -5.30 -21.54
C PHE A 23 11.16 -6.75 -21.22
N GLU A 24 12.37 -6.96 -20.71
CA GLU A 24 12.82 -8.28 -20.23
C GLU A 24 11.90 -8.83 -19.14
N LYS A 25 11.47 -8.00 -18.21
CA LYS A 25 10.51 -8.40 -17.17
C LYS A 25 9.14 -8.74 -17.73
N LEU A 26 8.67 -8.00 -18.74
CA LEU A 26 7.41 -8.30 -19.42
C LEU A 26 7.49 -9.61 -20.20
N VAL A 27 8.59 -9.86 -20.92
CA VAL A 27 8.84 -11.13 -21.63
C VAL A 27 8.88 -12.28 -20.65
N ALA A 28 9.58 -12.13 -19.53
CA ALA A 28 9.64 -13.15 -18.49
C ALA A 28 8.25 -13.43 -17.88
N LEU A 29 7.45 -12.40 -17.66
CA LEU A 29 6.08 -12.54 -17.19
C LEU A 29 5.20 -13.31 -18.19
N ASP A 30 5.30 -12.99 -19.48
CA ASP A 30 4.54 -13.64 -20.54
C ASP A 30 4.98 -15.10 -20.78
N THR A 31 6.26 -15.39 -20.53
CA THR A 31 6.84 -16.73 -20.76
C THR A 31 6.57 -17.67 -19.59
N PHE A 32 6.78 -17.21 -18.37
CA PHE A 32 6.81 -18.09 -17.20
C PHE A 32 5.54 -18.02 -16.36
N HIS A 33 4.78 -16.93 -16.40
CA HIS A 33 3.56 -16.68 -15.60
C HIS A 33 3.73 -16.93 -14.09
N ASP A 34 4.98 -16.89 -13.58
CA ASP A 34 5.37 -17.26 -12.21
C ASP A 34 5.49 -16.09 -11.25
N ARG A 35 5.28 -14.86 -11.75
CA ARG A 35 5.53 -13.63 -10.99
C ARG A 35 4.47 -12.56 -11.23
N LYS A 36 4.46 -11.56 -10.37
CA LYS A 36 3.70 -10.32 -10.55
C LYS A 36 4.64 -9.18 -10.84
N LEU A 37 4.34 -8.39 -11.85
CA LEU A 37 5.05 -7.16 -12.15
C LEU A 37 4.29 -5.98 -11.59
N ASN A 38 4.94 -5.19 -10.73
CA ASN A 38 4.37 -3.96 -10.19
C ASN A 38 4.95 -2.77 -10.96
N ILE A 39 4.07 -1.97 -11.54
CA ILE A 39 4.42 -0.74 -12.24
C ILE A 39 3.98 0.43 -11.39
N VAL A 40 4.91 1.29 -11.01
CA VAL A 40 4.63 2.52 -10.26
C VAL A 40 4.58 3.67 -11.26
N HIS A 41 3.42 4.30 -11.35
CA HIS A 41 3.19 5.46 -12.19
C HIS A 41 3.08 6.71 -11.31
N ILE A 42 4.05 7.60 -11.42
CA ILE A 42 4.14 8.83 -10.62
C ILE A 42 3.79 10.02 -11.50
N GLY A 43 2.98 10.92 -10.98
CA GLY A 43 2.54 12.13 -11.67
C GLY A 43 1.66 13.00 -10.78
N ASP A 44 0.95 13.89 -11.39
CA ASP A 44 0.08 14.89 -10.75
C ASP A 44 -1.40 14.45 -10.68
N SER A 45 -2.31 15.42 -10.67
CA SER A 45 -3.76 15.19 -10.62
C SER A 45 -4.32 14.35 -11.77
N HIS A 46 -3.63 14.24 -12.91
CA HIS A 46 -4.03 13.38 -14.02
C HIS A 46 -3.92 11.89 -13.67
N ILE A 47 -2.95 11.53 -12.82
CA ILE A 47 -2.80 10.17 -12.28
C ILE A 47 -3.91 9.87 -11.26
N GLN A 48 -4.21 10.85 -10.40
CA GLN A 48 -5.23 10.70 -9.34
C GLN A 48 -6.61 10.33 -9.91
N ALA A 49 -7.01 10.96 -11.00
CA ALA A 49 -8.32 10.72 -11.62
C ALA A 49 -8.45 9.34 -12.30
N ASP A 50 -7.35 8.58 -12.41
CA ASP A 50 -7.28 7.26 -13.04
C ASP A 50 -7.82 7.22 -14.47
N VAL A 51 -7.68 8.32 -15.22
CA VAL A 51 -8.16 8.40 -16.61
C VAL A 51 -7.17 7.72 -17.53
N MET A 52 -5.94 8.22 -17.56
CA MET A 52 -4.87 7.66 -18.39
C MET A 52 -4.36 6.34 -17.84
N THR A 53 -4.15 6.28 -16.51
CA THR A 53 -3.63 5.09 -15.84
C THR A 53 -4.55 3.90 -15.98
N ASN A 54 -5.86 4.10 -15.98
CA ASN A 54 -6.83 3.04 -16.24
C ASN A 54 -6.69 2.44 -17.64
N ILE A 55 -6.47 3.28 -18.66
CA ILE A 55 -6.28 2.82 -20.04
C ILE A 55 -4.96 2.04 -20.17
N VAL A 56 -3.87 2.58 -19.65
CA VAL A 56 -2.55 1.92 -19.67
C VAL A 56 -2.60 0.58 -18.93
N ARG A 57 -3.18 0.56 -17.74
CA ARG A 57 -3.38 -0.67 -16.96
C ARG A 57 -4.21 -1.68 -17.74
N GLY A 58 -5.33 -1.28 -18.31
CA GLY A 58 -6.20 -2.16 -19.08
C GLY A 58 -5.46 -2.82 -20.24
N LYS A 59 -4.71 -2.05 -21.04
CA LYS A 59 -3.93 -2.58 -22.16
C LYS A 59 -2.81 -3.53 -21.73
N LEU A 60 -2.11 -3.21 -20.63
CA LEU A 60 -1.08 -4.10 -20.09
C LEU A 60 -1.69 -5.39 -19.53
N GLN A 61 -2.83 -5.31 -18.86
CA GLN A 61 -3.51 -6.49 -18.32
C GLN A 61 -4.16 -7.36 -19.40
N GLU A 62 -4.62 -6.77 -20.50
CA GLU A 62 -5.09 -7.49 -21.66
C GLU A 62 -3.96 -8.31 -22.32
N ALA A 63 -2.76 -7.73 -22.38
CA ALA A 63 -1.61 -8.38 -23.01
C ALA A 63 -0.94 -9.41 -22.10
N PHE A 64 -0.81 -9.13 -20.79
CA PHE A 64 0.05 -9.91 -19.87
C PHE A 64 -0.71 -10.54 -18.69
N GLY A 65 -2.02 -10.40 -18.64
CA GLY A 65 -2.85 -10.94 -17.58
C GLY A 65 -3.20 -9.92 -16.48
N ASN A 66 -4.34 -10.16 -15.82
CA ASN A 66 -4.88 -9.25 -14.83
C ASN A 66 -4.19 -9.41 -13.47
N GLY A 67 -3.36 -8.44 -13.10
CA GLY A 67 -2.67 -8.35 -11.80
C GLY A 67 -3.46 -7.62 -10.70
N GLY A 68 -4.69 -7.16 -10.99
CA GLY A 68 -5.52 -6.37 -10.08
C GLY A 68 -5.36 -4.85 -10.26
N LEU A 69 -6.05 -4.09 -9.42
CA LEU A 69 -6.07 -2.62 -9.50
C LEU A 69 -4.77 -1.95 -9.01
N GLY A 70 -4.00 -2.63 -8.18
CA GLY A 70 -2.84 -2.06 -7.53
C GLY A 70 -3.24 -1.13 -6.37
N LEU A 71 -2.51 -0.01 -6.23
CA LEU A 71 -2.77 0.97 -5.17
C LEU A 71 -4.03 1.77 -5.48
N VAL A 72 -4.94 1.82 -4.53
CA VAL A 72 -6.12 2.68 -4.54
C VAL A 72 -6.18 3.50 -3.26
N PHE A 73 -6.62 4.76 -3.39
CA PHE A 73 -6.81 5.64 -2.24
C PHE A 73 -8.26 6.19 -2.28
N PRO A 74 -8.94 6.34 -1.14
CA PRO A 74 -10.34 6.75 -1.07
C PRO A 74 -10.52 8.26 -1.29
N TYR A 75 -10.08 8.79 -2.42
CA TYR A 75 -10.17 10.20 -2.79
C TYR A 75 -11.59 10.75 -2.75
N SER A 76 -12.61 9.94 -3.04
CA SER A 76 -14.01 10.35 -3.00
C SER A 76 -14.45 10.79 -1.60
N LEU A 77 -13.85 10.25 -0.53
CA LEU A 77 -14.13 10.68 0.85
C LEU A 77 -13.64 12.10 1.13
N LEU A 78 -12.72 12.60 0.30
CA LEU A 78 -12.21 13.99 0.34
C LEU A 78 -12.89 14.89 -0.68
N LYS A 79 -14.00 14.43 -1.30
CA LYS A 79 -14.73 15.16 -2.34
C LYS A 79 -13.85 15.55 -3.54
N THR A 80 -12.88 14.71 -3.87
CA THR A 80 -12.00 14.88 -5.03
C THR A 80 -12.07 13.65 -5.94
N ASN A 81 -11.54 13.78 -7.16
CA ASN A 81 -11.59 12.72 -8.17
C ASN A 81 -10.83 11.49 -7.68
N GLY A 82 -11.45 10.33 -7.84
CA GLY A 82 -10.88 9.03 -7.48
C GLY A 82 -10.89 8.05 -8.64
N GLY A 83 -10.38 6.85 -8.39
CA GLY A 83 -10.31 5.78 -9.36
C GLY A 83 -11.66 5.39 -9.97
N ARG A 84 -11.64 5.00 -11.25
CA ARG A 84 -12.87 4.68 -12.00
C ARG A 84 -13.48 3.34 -11.64
N ASN A 85 -12.63 2.38 -11.24
CA ASN A 85 -13.05 0.98 -11.01
C ASN A 85 -13.48 0.69 -9.58
N VAL A 86 -13.28 1.64 -8.67
CA VAL A 86 -13.67 1.54 -7.26
C VAL A 86 -14.42 2.78 -6.81
N SER A 87 -15.24 2.62 -5.79
CA SER A 87 -15.83 3.73 -5.05
C SER A 87 -15.68 3.49 -3.56
N PHE A 88 -15.59 4.58 -2.83
CA PHE A 88 -15.53 4.56 -1.38
C PHE A 88 -16.67 5.41 -0.82
N SER A 89 -17.31 4.91 0.22
CA SER A 89 -18.29 5.60 1.03
C SER A 89 -17.92 5.49 2.51
N SER A 90 -18.49 6.36 3.33
CA SER A 90 -18.27 6.35 4.77
C SER A 90 -19.47 6.95 5.48
N ASN A 91 -19.71 6.50 6.70
CA ASN A 91 -20.74 7.03 7.61
C ASN A 91 -20.35 8.36 8.27
N ILE A 92 -19.12 8.82 8.08
CA ILE A 92 -18.60 10.09 8.62
C ILE A 92 -17.99 10.95 7.53
N VAL A 93 -17.77 12.23 7.85
CA VAL A 93 -16.99 13.14 7.03
C VAL A 93 -15.52 13.05 7.46
N TRP A 94 -14.63 12.96 6.48
CA TRP A 94 -13.19 12.85 6.66
C TRP A 94 -12.50 14.18 6.42
N ASN A 95 -11.46 14.45 7.18
CA ASN A 95 -10.54 15.54 6.93
C ASN A 95 -9.42 15.05 6.01
N GLY A 96 -9.09 15.86 5.00
CA GLY A 96 -7.99 15.59 4.08
C GLY A 96 -6.83 16.52 4.32
N GLU A 97 -5.65 15.96 4.52
CA GLU A 97 -4.40 16.72 4.64
C GLU A 97 -3.55 16.49 3.40
N LYS A 98 -3.14 17.60 2.76
CA LYS A 98 -2.20 17.60 1.63
C LYS A 98 -0.82 17.99 2.14
N SER A 99 0.21 17.38 1.55
CA SER A 99 1.61 17.80 1.77
C SER A 99 2.06 17.81 3.24
N SER A 100 1.43 17.00 4.09
CA SER A 100 1.91 16.75 5.45
C SER A 100 2.91 15.59 5.44
N ASP A 101 3.70 15.47 6.48
CA ASP A 101 4.59 14.31 6.70
C ASP A 101 3.84 12.97 6.72
N LEU A 102 2.50 13.02 6.81
CA LEU A 102 1.61 11.87 6.83
C LEU A 102 0.99 11.53 5.46
N SER A 103 1.20 12.37 4.44
CA SER A 103 0.46 12.24 3.17
C SER A 103 0.87 11.02 2.31
N GLY A 104 1.97 10.38 2.59
CA GLY A 104 2.39 9.17 1.90
C GLY A 104 2.39 9.25 0.38
N ILE A 105 2.38 8.10 -0.28
CA ILE A 105 2.45 7.97 -1.75
C ILE A 105 1.20 8.49 -2.48
N SER A 106 0.08 8.60 -1.79
CA SER A 106 -1.19 9.12 -2.36
C SER A 106 -1.23 10.64 -2.48
N GLY A 107 -0.27 11.37 -1.87
CA GLY A 107 -0.28 12.82 -1.77
C GLY A 107 -1.34 13.39 -0.81
N TYR A 108 -2.09 12.50 -0.14
CA TYR A 108 -3.13 12.84 0.83
C TYR A 108 -3.07 11.94 2.03
N ALA A 109 -3.52 12.44 3.18
CA ALA A 109 -3.86 11.65 4.35
C ALA A 109 -5.34 11.87 4.71
N LEU A 110 -6.01 10.80 5.15
CA LEU A 110 -7.34 10.87 5.77
C LEU A 110 -7.17 10.91 7.27
N SER A 111 -7.80 11.88 7.92
CA SER A 111 -7.82 11.96 9.38
C SER A 111 -9.24 12.14 9.92
N THR A 112 -9.49 11.62 11.10
CA THR A 112 -10.73 11.82 11.84
C THR A 112 -10.47 11.70 13.34
N ASN A 113 -11.25 12.41 14.12
CA ASN A 113 -11.32 12.27 15.58
C ASN A 113 -12.48 11.37 16.02
N LYS A 114 -13.28 10.84 15.08
CA LYS A 114 -14.35 9.90 15.38
C LYS A 114 -13.76 8.51 15.61
N LYS A 115 -14.30 7.80 16.60
CA LYS A 115 -13.86 6.43 16.95
C LYS A 115 -14.63 5.37 16.17
N ASP A 116 -15.90 5.64 15.90
CA ASP A 116 -16.79 4.70 15.21
C ASP A 116 -17.01 5.17 13.78
N PHE A 117 -16.21 4.63 12.87
CA PHE A 117 -16.33 4.91 11.45
C PHE A 117 -16.31 3.63 10.62
N VAL A 118 -16.93 3.71 9.46
CA VAL A 118 -16.91 2.68 8.44
C VAL A 118 -16.39 3.31 7.15
N ILE A 119 -15.48 2.64 6.47
CA ILE A 119 -15.12 2.91 5.08
C ILE A 119 -15.54 1.69 4.28
N GLU A 120 -16.44 1.89 3.36
CA GLU A 120 -16.92 0.87 2.46
C GLU A 120 -16.21 1.00 1.11
N LEU A 121 -15.63 -0.10 0.62
CA LEU A 121 -15.02 -0.20 -0.69
C LEU A 121 -15.92 -1.03 -1.59
N ASN A 122 -16.36 -0.42 -2.68
CA ASN A 122 -17.19 -1.07 -3.69
C ASN A 122 -16.46 -1.15 -5.04
N LEU A 123 -16.39 -2.34 -5.61
CA LEU A 123 -15.89 -2.54 -6.96
C LEU A 123 -16.99 -2.17 -7.97
N LYS A 124 -16.68 -1.27 -8.89
CA LYS A 124 -17.55 -0.90 -10.01
C LYS A 124 -17.41 -1.87 -11.19
N ASN A 125 -16.26 -2.50 -11.31
CA ASN A 125 -15.97 -3.47 -12.35
C ASN A 125 -15.57 -4.82 -11.72
N LYS A 126 -16.35 -5.86 -12.03
CA LYS A 126 -16.16 -7.23 -11.50
C LYS A 126 -14.87 -7.90 -11.99
N ASP A 127 -14.31 -7.46 -13.12
CA ASP A 127 -13.04 -7.98 -13.63
C ASP A 127 -11.88 -7.73 -12.68
N TYR A 128 -12.05 -6.77 -11.75
CA TYR A 128 -11.08 -6.47 -10.70
C TYR A 128 -11.40 -7.12 -9.35
N ALA A 129 -12.20 -8.20 -9.34
CA ALA A 129 -12.38 -8.99 -8.12
C ALA A 129 -11.02 -9.42 -7.56
N PHE A 130 -10.86 -9.34 -6.24
CA PHE A 130 -9.61 -9.61 -5.56
C PHE A 130 -9.82 -10.58 -4.39
N ASN A 131 -8.81 -11.38 -4.12
CA ASN A 131 -8.73 -12.27 -2.96
C ASN A 131 -7.76 -11.77 -1.89
N THR A 132 -7.06 -10.69 -2.18
CA THR A 132 -6.07 -10.13 -1.26
C THR A 132 -6.22 -8.61 -1.19
N LEU A 133 -6.41 -8.10 0.03
CA LEU A 133 -6.44 -6.67 0.34
C LEU A 133 -5.29 -6.35 1.29
N LYS A 134 -4.45 -5.39 0.91
CA LYS A 134 -3.41 -4.81 1.78
C LYS A 134 -3.82 -3.39 2.13
N ILE A 135 -3.92 -3.10 3.42
CA ILE A 135 -4.22 -1.76 3.90
C ILE A 135 -2.94 -1.15 4.47
N ILE A 136 -2.58 0.01 3.94
CA ILE A 136 -1.41 0.75 4.38
C ILE A 136 -1.86 1.83 5.35
N THR A 137 -1.34 1.78 6.56
CA THR A 137 -1.64 2.74 7.63
C THR A 137 -0.34 3.32 8.17
N PRO A 138 -0.37 4.52 8.77
CA PRO A 138 0.79 5.08 9.44
C PRO A 138 1.35 4.08 10.47
N ASN A 139 2.65 3.83 10.41
CA ASN A 139 3.35 2.91 11.32
C ASN A 139 2.78 1.48 11.36
N ASN A 140 2.08 1.02 10.31
CA ASN A 140 1.41 -0.27 10.24
C ASN A 140 0.45 -0.55 11.43
N GLN A 141 -0.12 0.50 11.99
CA GLN A 141 -1.07 0.37 13.09
C GLN A 141 -2.40 -0.17 12.58
N ARG A 142 -2.93 -1.19 13.26
CA ARG A 142 -4.27 -1.71 13.02
C ARG A 142 -5.24 -1.02 13.96
N PHE A 143 -6.09 -0.16 13.42
CA PHE A 143 -7.15 0.54 14.15
C PHE A 143 -8.53 0.36 13.49
N PHE A 144 -8.70 -0.71 12.72
CA PHE A 144 -9.92 -1.03 12.01
C PHE A 144 -10.13 -2.54 11.98
N GLU A 145 -11.37 -2.93 11.78
CA GLU A 145 -11.81 -4.30 11.56
C GLU A 145 -12.29 -4.44 10.11
N LEU A 146 -12.14 -5.63 9.53
CA LEU A 146 -12.61 -5.92 8.17
C LEU A 146 -13.90 -6.73 8.25
N ALA A 147 -14.89 -6.33 7.44
CA ALA A 147 -16.10 -7.08 7.24
C ALA A 147 -16.43 -7.17 5.76
N THR A 148 -16.99 -8.28 5.32
CA THR A 148 -17.44 -8.48 3.95
C THR A 148 -18.85 -7.94 3.69
N ASN A 149 -19.56 -7.56 4.76
CA ASN A 149 -20.90 -7.01 4.66
C ASN A 149 -21.20 -6.13 5.87
N VAL A 150 -21.62 -4.88 5.65
CA VAL A 150 -21.88 -3.89 6.71
C VAL A 150 -23.02 -4.31 7.66
N GLY A 151 -23.90 -5.22 7.24
CA GLY A 151 -25.03 -5.71 8.05
C GLY A 151 -24.66 -6.75 9.12
N LYS A 152 -23.44 -7.26 9.16
CA LYS A 152 -22.99 -8.30 10.10
C LYS A 152 -21.58 -7.99 10.61
N LEU A 153 -21.39 -6.82 11.22
CA LEU A 153 -20.19 -6.56 12.00
C LEU A 153 -20.25 -7.36 13.31
N THR A 154 -19.82 -8.60 13.29
CA THR A 154 -19.34 -9.25 14.51
C THR A 154 -17.95 -8.70 14.80
N PRO A 155 -17.72 -8.05 15.94
CA PRO A 155 -16.40 -7.57 16.30
C PRO A 155 -15.41 -8.74 16.31
N MET A 156 -14.54 -8.79 15.33
CA MET A 156 -13.43 -9.72 15.37
C MET A 156 -12.43 -9.16 16.38
N LYS A 157 -12.35 -9.79 17.55
CA LYS A 157 -11.38 -9.43 18.60
C LYS A 157 -9.98 -9.51 18.01
N LEU A 158 -9.48 -8.39 17.52
CA LEU A 158 -8.11 -8.26 17.06
C LEU A 158 -7.21 -8.36 18.29
N SER A 159 -6.44 -9.45 18.39
CA SER A 159 -5.34 -9.50 19.34
C SER A 159 -4.38 -8.34 19.00
N ALA A 160 -4.14 -7.48 19.98
CA ALA A 160 -3.17 -6.41 19.82
C ALA A 160 -1.87 -6.95 19.20
N PRO A 161 -1.27 -6.29 18.22
CA PRO A 161 -0.05 -6.78 17.60
C PRO A 161 0.99 -6.95 18.69
N LYS A 162 1.54 -8.16 18.82
CA LYS A 162 2.63 -8.42 19.77
C LYS A 162 3.77 -7.49 19.45
N SER A 163 4.07 -6.56 20.34
CA SER A 163 5.23 -5.69 20.22
C SER A 163 6.49 -6.54 20.18
N ILE A 164 7.32 -6.31 19.17
CA ILE A 164 8.66 -6.91 19.14
C ILE A 164 9.54 -6.06 20.04
N THR A 165 10.10 -6.71 21.06
CA THR A 165 11.05 -6.04 21.95
C THR A 165 12.45 -6.55 21.68
N HIS A 166 13.44 -5.68 21.84
CA HIS A 166 14.85 -5.97 21.74
C HIS A 166 15.53 -5.56 23.05
N LYS A 167 16.30 -6.48 23.64
CA LYS A 167 17.12 -6.18 24.81
C LYS A 167 18.51 -5.76 24.33
N VAL A 168 18.89 -4.53 24.64
CA VAL A 168 20.15 -3.94 24.21
C VAL A 168 21.32 -4.71 24.79
N VAL A 169 22.26 -5.10 23.93
CA VAL A 169 23.52 -5.76 24.32
C VAL A 169 24.69 -4.80 24.21
N ARG A 170 25.81 -5.15 24.82
CA ARG A 170 27.01 -4.31 24.81
C ARG A 170 27.49 -4.03 23.37
N GLY A 171 27.74 -2.77 23.09
CA GLY A 171 28.20 -2.31 21.77
C GLY A 171 27.09 -1.95 20.79
N GLU A 172 25.81 -2.16 21.11
CA GLU A 172 24.71 -1.73 20.25
C GLU A 172 24.40 -0.24 20.43
N THR A 173 23.96 0.37 19.37
CA THR A 173 23.48 1.76 19.29
C THR A 173 22.07 1.79 18.73
N LEU A 174 21.32 2.88 18.94
CA LEU A 174 20.02 3.06 18.30
C LEU A 174 20.13 2.93 16.78
N TYR A 175 21.25 3.34 16.19
CA TYR A 175 21.48 3.20 14.75
C TYR A 175 21.61 1.73 14.34
N SER A 176 22.46 0.92 15.02
CA SER A 176 22.61 -0.49 14.69
C SER A 176 21.31 -1.27 14.88
N ILE A 177 20.56 -0.96 15.94
CA ILE A 177 19.26 -1.57 16.23
C ILE A 177 18.23 -1.15 15.17
N SER A 178 18.21 0.12 14.74
CA SER A 178 17.29 0.56 13.69
C SER A 178 17.52 -0.18 12.36
N ARG A 179 18.78 -0.39 11.99
CA ARG A 179 19.13 -1.17 10.80
C ARG A 179 18.71 -2.63 10.90
N LYS A 180 18.93 -3.25 12.06
CA LYS A 180 18.58 -4.65 12.34
C LYS A 180 17.08 -4.91 12.22
N TYR A 181 16.25 -3.94 12.61
CA TYR A 181 14.79 -4.08 12.61
C TYR A 181 14.09 -3.28 11.51
N HIS A 182 14.84 -2.82 10.50
CA HIS A 182 14.31 -2.08 9.34
C HIS A 182 13.44 -0.88 9.75
N THR A 183 13.86 -0.15 10.75
CA THR A 183 13.21 1.06 11.27
C THR A 183 14.19 2.24 11.26
N THR A 184 13.78 3.40 11.73
CA THR A 184 14.64 4.57 11.86
C THR A 184 14.96 4.89 13.32
N VAL A 185 16.08 5.59 13.57
CA VAL A 185 16.44 6.04 14.93
C VAL A 185 15.32 6.90 15.53
N ALA A 186 14.74 7.81 14.73
CA ALA A 186 13.64 8.66 15.15
C ALA A 186 12.39 7.86 15.57
N GLN A 187 12.05 6.81 14.83
CA GLN A 187 10.95 5.92 15.18
C GLN A 187 11.22 5.13 16.47
N LEU A 188 12.43 4.63 16.66
CA LEU A 188 12.84 3.98 17.90
C LEU A 188 12.77 4.91 19.11
N GLN A 189 13.25 6.13 18.95
CA GLN A 189 13.17 7.17 19.99
C GLN A 189 11.72 7.47 20.37
N LYS A 190 10.87 7.70 19.39
CA LYS A 190 9.44 7.97 19.59
C LYS A 190 8.73 6.81 20.27
N ALA A 191 8.95 5.57 19.79
CA ALA A 191 8.31 4.37 20.33
C ALA A 191 8.71 4.06 21.78
N ASN A 192 9.92 4.47 22.18
CA ASN A 192 10.48 4.20 23.50
C ASN A 192 10.60 5.46 24.40
N ARG A 193 10.09 6.61 23.96
CA ARG A 193 10.15 7.90 24.66
C ARG A 193 11.59 8.33 25.01
N ILE A 194 12.54 8.02 24.12
CA ILE A 194 13.96 8.35 24.28
C ILE A 194 14.20 9.73 23.65
N LYS A 195 14.65 10.69 24.45
CA LYS A 195 14.90 12.09 23.99
C LYS A 195 16.30 12.27 23.35
N ASN A 196 17.23 11.36 23.62
CA ASN A 196 18.61 11.41 23.12
C ASN A 196 19.01 10.05 22.56
N ASN A 197 20.25 9.90 22.09
CA ASN A 197 20.74 8.64 21.55
C ASN A 197 21.27 7.64 22.60
N ASN A 198 21.11 7.95 23.88
CA ASN A 198 21.65 7.15 24.96
C ASN A 198 20.74 5.98 25.31
N ILE A 199 21.28 4.78 25.14
CA ILE A 199 20.66 3.52 25.55
C ILE A 199 21.60 2.75 26.49
N ARG A 200 21.05 1.94 27.35
CA ARG A 200 21.82 1.16 28.35
C ARG A 200 21.80 -0.32 28.00
N VAL A 201 22.89 -1.01 28.25
CA VAL A 201 22.93 -2.49 28.17
C VAL A 201 21.84 -3.05 29.09
N GLY A 202 21.08 -4.01 28.56
CA GLY A 202 19.93 -4.58 29.27
C GLY A 202 18.62 -3.84 29.11
N GLN A 203 18.63 -2.62 28.57
CA GLN A 203 17.39 -1.87 28.29
C GLN A 203 16.54 -2.62 27.25
N VAL A 204 15.24 -2.71 27.52
CA VAL A 204 14.29 -3.32 26.59
C VAL A 204 13.66 -2.23 25.74
N LEU A 205 13.86 -2.31 24.43
CA LEU A 205 13.30 -1.38 23.44
C LEU A 205 12.18 -2.02 22.65
N ASN A 206 11.10 -1.30 22.45
CA ASN A 206 10.11 -1.65 21.45
C ASN A 206 10.66 -1.30 20.07
N VAL A 207 10.88 -2.31 19.22
CA VAL A 207 11.49 -2.14 17.90
C VAL A 207 10.49 -2.30 16.76
N GLY A 208 9.22 -2.44 17.08
CA GLY A 208 8.13 -2.59 16.11
C GLY A 208 7.08 -3.60 16.54
N SER A 209 6.18 -3.91 15.67
CA SER A 209 5.19 -4.97 15.85
C SER A 209 5.32 -6.00 14.73
N LYS A 210 5.36 -7.28 15.08
CA LYS A 210 5.24 -8.34 14.09
C LYS A 210 3.81 -8.34 13.55
N ALA A 211 3.62 -8.11 12.26
CA ALA A 211 2.32 -8.33 11.66
C ALA A 211 1.89 -9.76 12.00
N ALA A 212 0.75 -9.90 12.67
CA ALA A 212 0.19 -11.22 12.90
C ALA A 212 0.06 -11.91 11.53
N ALA A 213 0.56 -13.13 11.41
CA ALA A 213 0.33 -13.96 10.23
C ALA A 213 -1.18 -13.97 10.00
N ALA A 214 -1.60 -13.66 8.78
CA ALA A 214 -3.00 -13.74 8.41
C ALA A 214 -3.49 -15.17 8.74
N PRO A 215 -4.64 -15.33 9.40
CA PRO A 215 -5.23 -16.64 9.52
C PRO A 215 -5.42 -17.20 8.12
N ALA A 216 -5.07 -18.47 7.94
CA ALA A 216 -5.26 -19.18 6.68
C ALA A 216 -6.71 -18.97 6.23
N ALA A 217 -6.89 -18.54 4.99
CA ALA A 217 -8.20 -18.35 4.40
C ALA A 217 -8.92 -19.71 4.44
N THR A 218 -9.97 -19.81 5.24
CA THR A 218 -10.93 -20.91 5.11
C THR A 218 -11.61 -20.71 3.78
N GLN A 219 -11.35 -21.58 2.83
CA GLN A 219 -12.09 -21.65 1.57
C GLN A 219 -13.52 -22.08 1.90
N VAL A 220 -14.47 -21.30 1.44
CA VAL A 220 -15.87 -21.69 1.25
C VAL A 220 -16.16 -21.59 -0.25
#